data_50a1eacd9177b0d483f22730e4dae14d
#
_entry.id   50a1eacd9177b0d483f22730e4dae14d
#
_cell.length_a   1.000
_cell.length_b   1.000
_cell.length_c   1.000
_cell.angle_alpha   90.00
_cell.angle_beta   90.00
_cell.angle_gamma   90.00
#
_symmetry.space_group_name_H-M   'P 1'
#
loop_
_entity.id
_entity.type
_entity.pdbx_description
1 polymer ?
#
loop_
_entity_poly.entity_id
_entity_poly.type
_entity_poly.pdbx_seq_one_letter_code
_entity_poly.pdbx_strand_id
1 'polypeptide(L)'
;EGYQLNAGEPDSYRYGGVGLANGTPAAPGAQVFPGFRPANATDASRNAVGAFVDLEANVTDQLLASVAVRGEHYSDFGNNLSGKLSARYDFTKTFALRGAVQNGFRAPSLQQQNFTSTSTNFINGVPFEITTFKPTDPVAVALGAKPLKAEKSTNFSLGAVMRLDPLTLTVEIGR
;
A
#
# COMPACT_ATOMS: atom_id res chain seq x y z
N GLU A 1 -3.72 -13.06 -1.58
CA GLU A 1 -3.18 -12.17 -2.62
C GLU A 1 -2.03 -12.83 -3.37
N GLY A 2 -1.93 -12.57 -4.66
CA GLY A 2 -0.83 -13.01 -5.52
C GLY A 2 -0.25 -11.84 -6.32
N TYR A 3 1.04 -11.88 -6.57
CA TYR A 3 1.73 -11.01 -7.51
C TYR A 3 2.63 -11.87 -8.39
N GLN A 4 2.36 -11.84 -9.69
CA GLN A 4 3.13 -12.59 -10.66
C GLN A 4 3.63 -11.65 -11.75
N LEU A 5 4.92 -11.71 -12.02
CA LEU A 5 5.55 -11.08 -13.17
C LEU A 5 6.17 -12.19 -14.00
N ASN A 6 5.55 -12.48 -15.14
CA ASN A 6 6.09 -13.40 -16.13
C ASN A 6 7.07 -12.65 -17.01
N ALA A 7 8.33 -12.95 -16.80
CA ALA A 7 9.40 -12.41 -17.62
C ALA A 7 10.25 -13.58 -18.09
N GLY A 8 10.42 -13.74 -19.37
CA GLY A 8 11.29 -14.80 -19.85
C GLY A 8 10.78 -15.62 -21.02
N GLU A 9 9.60 -15.28 -21.53
CA GLU A 9 9.33 -15.65 -22.91
C GLU A 9 10.40 -15.00 -23.76
N PRO A 10 11.12 -15.77 -24.61
CA PRO A 10 12.27 -15.26 -25.35
C PRO A 10 12.00 -13.98 -26.14
N ASP A 11 10.75 -13.77 -26.52
CA ASP A 11 10.31 -12.64 -27.34
C ASP A 11 9.70 -11.48 -26.52
N SER A 12 9.43 -11.67 -25.23
CA SER A 12 8.75 -10.65 -24.42
C SER A 12 9.63 -9.47 -24.05
N TYR A 13 10.94 -9.62 -24.11
CA TYR A 13 11.92 -8.59 -23.78
C TYR A 13 12.94 -8.34 -24.93
N ARG A 14 12.88 -9.14 -26.01
CA ARG A 14 13.72 -8.95 -27.19
C ARG A 14 13.01 -8.11 -28.22
N TYR A 15 13.66 -7.07 -28.65
CA TYR A 15 13.21 -6.28 -29.76
C TYR A 15 13.45 -7.10 -31.04
N GLY A 16 12.42 -7.81 -31.51
CA GLY A 16 12.32 -8.36 -32.86
C GLY A 16 13.38 -9.36 -33.35
N GLY A 17 14.22 -9.91 -32.51
CA GLY A 17 15.21 -10.90 -32.93
C GLY A 17 16.16 -10.46 -34.07
N VAL A 18 16.19 -9.17 -34.39
CA VAL A 18 16.99 -8.62 -35.49
C VAL A 18 18.42 -8.41 -34.99
N GLY A 19 19.35 -9.15 -35.57
CA GLY A 19 20.78 -8.88 -35.38
C GLY A 19 21.16 -7.52 -35.98
N LEU A 20 22.11 -6.84 -35.34
CA LEU A 20 22.73 -5.65 -35.94
C LEU A 20 23.52 -6.04 -37.21
N ALA A 21 23.77 -5.09 -38.09
CA ALA A 21 24.50 -5.32 -39.34
C ALA A 21 25.90 -5.95 -39.16
N ASN A 22 26.48 -5.82 -37.96
CA ASN A 22 27.75 -6.45 -37.57
C ASN A 22 27.60 -7.87 -36.98
N GLY A 23 26.41 -8.46 -37.05
CA GLY A 23 26.11 -9.81 -36.51
C GLY A 23 25.92 -9.89 -34.98
N THR A 24 26.00 -8.78 -34.25
CA THR A 24 25.70 -8.76 -32.82
C THR A 24 24.19 -8.75 -32.57
N PRO A 25 23.68 -9.43 -31.53
CA PRO A 25 22.28 -9.34 -31.17
C PRO A 25 21.89 -7.89 -30.83
N ALA A 26 20.73 -7.45 -31.31
CA ALA A 26 20.17 -6.17 -30.90
C ALA A 26 19.93 -6.16 -29.39
N ALA A 27 20.05 -4.98 -28.73
CA ALA A 27 19.71 -4.82 -27.36
C ALA A 27 18.21 -5.12 -27.14
N PRO A 28 17.84 -5.80 -26.04
CA PRO A 28 16.44 -6.12 -25.77
C PRO A 28 15.63 -4.87 -25.44
N GLY A 29 14.35 -4.89 -25.80
CA GLY A 29 13.39 -3.86 -25.44
C GLY A 29 13.54 -2.54 -26.19
N ALA A 30 12.98 -1.48 -25.65
CA ALA A 30 13.11 -0.12 -26.14
C ALA A 30 14.39 0.55 -25.62
N GLN A 31 14.81 1.63 -26.26
CA GLN A 31 16.05 2.34 -25.95
C GLN A 31 16.20 2.71 -24.44
N VAL A 32 15.12 3.10 -23.79
CA VAL A 32 15.10 3.52 -22.38
C VAL A 32 14.62 2.40 -21.44
N PHE A 33 13.79 1.51 -21.96
CA PHE A 33 13.27 0.38 -21.19
C PHE A 33 13.51 -0.93 -21.94
N PRO A 34 14.55 -1.69 -21.55
CA PRO A 34 14.90 -2.95 -22.22
C PRO A 34 13.88 -4.08 -21.99
N GLY A 35 12.78 -3.82 -21.30
CA GLY A 35 11.78 -4.82 -20.93
C GLY A 35 12.12 -5.56 -19.62
N PHE A 36 11.27 -6.48 -19.27
CA PHE A 36 11.49 -7.35 -18.11
C PHE A 36 12.35 -8.54 -18.53
N ARG A 37 13.50 -8.69 -17.88
CA ARG A 37 14.43 -9.80 -18.11
C ARG A 37 13.98 -11.04 -17.35
N PRO A 38 14.41 -12.26 -17.73
CA PRO A 38 14.13 -13.47 -16.94
C PRO A 38 14.43 -13.35 -15.45
N ALA A 39 15.48 -12.59 -15.10
CA ALA A 39 15.85 -12.30 -13.70
C ALA A 39 14.82 -11.44 -12.96
N ASN A 40 13.90 -10.77 -13.66
CA ASN A 40 12.82 -10.01 -13.04
C ASN A 40 11.57 -10.87 -12.77
N ALA A 41 11.54 -12.10 -13.30
CA ALA A 41 10.41 -13.00 -13.08
C ALA A 41 10.21 -13.26 -11.58
N THR A 42 8.98 -13.17 -11.14
CA THR A 42 8.63 -13.42 -9.75
C THR A 42 7.22 -13.97 -9.66
N ASP A 43 7.03 -14.86 -8.71
CA ASP A 43 5.72 -15.38 -8.30
C ASP A 43 5.69 -15.33 -6.78
N ALA A 44 4.89 -14.44 -6.24
CA ALA A 44 4.78 -14.21 -4.82
C ALA A 44 3.32 -14.25 -4.38
N SER A 45 3.05 -14.91 -3.28
CA SER A 45 1.72 -14.98 -2.70
C SER A 45 1.76 -14.75 -1.20
N ARG A 46 0.67 -14.29 -0.64
CA ARG A 46 0.45 -14.22 0.80
C ARG A 46 -0.97 -14.59 1.15
N ASN A 47 -1.12 -15.15 2.32
CA ASN A 47 -2.39 -15.40 2.96
C ASN A 47 -2.57 -14.44 4.14
N ALA A 48 -3.81 -13.99 4.34
CA ALA A 48 -4.19 -13.18 5.47
C ALA A 48 -5.44 -13.76 6.12
N VAL A 49 -5.45 -13.81 7.44
CA VAL A 49 -6.59 -14.18 8.26
C VAL A 49 -6.84 -13.07 9.25
N GLY A 50 -8.09 -12.66 9.39
CA GLY A 50 -8.47 -11.61 10.32
C GLY A 50 -9.80 -11.89 10.99
N ALA A 51 -9.92 -11.39 12.22
CA ALA A 51 -11.17 -11.35 12.96
C ALA A 51 -11.39 -9.94 13.50
N PHE A 52 -12.64 -9.54 13.62
CA PHE A 52 -13.00 -8.26 14.19
C PHE A 52 -14.23 -8.36 15.08
N VAL A 53 -14.32 -7.42 16.00
CA VAL A 53 -15.49 -7.16 16.83
C VAL A 53 -15.79 -5.68 16.73
N ASP A 54 -17.05 -5.36 16.50
CA ASP A 54 -17.56 -3.99 16.48
C ASP A 54 -18.80 -3.95 17.37
N LEU A 55 -18.77 -3.10 18.38
CA LEU A 55 -19.83 -2.93 19.35
C LEU A 55 -20.24 -1.46 19.36
N GLU A 56 -21.53 -1.22 19.21
CA GLU A 56 -22.14 0.10 19.33
C GLU A 56 -23.32 0.02 20.30
N ALA A 57 -23.39 0.98 21.21
CA ALA A 57 -24.47 1.03 22.20
C ALA A 57 -24.85 2.47 22.55
N ASN A 58 -26.14 2.67 22.77
CA ASN A 58 -26.63 3.84 23.49
C ASN A 58 -26.33 3.64 24.99
N VAL A 59 -25.27 4.25 25.48
CA VAL A 59 -24.86 4.19 26.88
C VAL A 59 -25.87 4.96 27.76
N THR A 60 -26.41 6.05 27.21
CA THR A 60 -27.54 6.81 27.77
C THR A 60 -28.42 7.27 26.62
N ASP A 61 -29.56 7.90 26.90
CA ASP A 61 -30.41 8.50 25.87
C ASP A 61 -29.72 9.58 25.03
N GLN A 62 -28.61 10.13 25.52
CA GLN A 62 -27.83 11.19 24.88
C GLN A 62 -26.46 10.73 24.37
N LEU A 63 -25.94 9.60 24.86
CA LEU A 63 -24.61 9.14 24.53
C LEU A 63 -24.63 7.83 23.75
N LEU A 64 -24.25 7.90 22.50
CA LEU A 64 -23.89 6.76 21.66
C LEU A 64 -22.38 6.56 21.70
N ALA A 65 -21.92 5.37 22.00
CA ALA A 65 -20.50 5.01 21.97
C ALA A 65 -20.28 3.74 21.14
N SER A 66 -19.16 3.69 20.44
CA SER A 66 -18.75 2.48 19.72
C SER A 66 -17.27 2.17 19.92
N VAL A 67 -16.96 0.88 19.93
CA VAL A 67 -15.62 0.34 19.96
C VAL A 67 -15.49 -0.76 18.92
N ALA A 68 -14.47 -0.67 18.07
CA ALA A 68 -14.14 -1.71 17.13
C ALA A 68 -12.68 -2.14 17.31
N VAL A 69 -12.43 -3.43 17.23
CA VAL A 69 -11.09 -4.02 17.26
C VAL A 69 -10.97 -5.06 16.17
N ARG A 70 -9.87 -5.03 15.43
CA ARG A 70 -9.56 -5.97 14.36
C ARG A 70 -8.15 -6.50 14.52
N GLY A 71 -8.02 -7.81 14.65
CA GLY A 71 -6.77 -8.55 14.63
C GLY A 71 -6.58 -9.24 13.29
N GLU A 72 -5.38 -9.17 12.73
CA GLU A 72 -5.04 -9.80 11.44
C GLU A 72 -3.67 -10.46 11.54
N HIS A 73 -3.55 -11.59 10.85
CA HIS A 73 -2.29 -12.30 10.66
C HIS A 73 -2.00 -12.42 9.17
N TYR A 74 -0.80 -12.03 8.78
CA TYR A 74 -0.29 -12.13 7.41
C TYR A 74 0.90 -13.08 7.38
N SER A 75 0.96 -13.92 6.34
CA SER A 75 2.02 -14.93 6.22
C SER A 75 3.41 -14.35 5.97
N ASP A 76 3.51 -13.10 5.51
CA ASP A 76 4.76 -12.45 5.12
C ASP A 76 5.29 -11.44 6.16
N PHE A 77 4.45 -10.77 6.94
CA PHE A 77 4.90 -9.78 7.91
C PHE A 77 4.28 -9.89 9.32
N GLY A 78 3.50 -10.96 9.57
CA GLY A 78 3.03 -11.30 10.91
C GLY A 78 1.74 -10.61 11.33
N ASN A 79 1.63 -10.29 12.63
CA ASN A 79 0.38 -9.84 13.24
C ASN A 79 0.23 -8.32 13.21
N ASN A 80 -1.02 -7.90 13.08
CA ASN A 80 -1.41 -6.52 13.23
C ASN A 80 -2.70 -6.41 14.07
N LEU A 81 -2.79 -5.36 14.86
CA LEU A 81 -3.97 -5.00 15.64
C LEU A 81 -4.36 -3.56 15.32
N SER A 82 -5.60 -3.37 14.93
CA SER A 82 -6.20 -2.06 14.72
C SER A 82 -7.45 -1.90 15.56
N GLY A 83 -7.75 -0.67 15.96
CA GLY A 83 -8.90 -0.36 16.78
C GLY A 83 -9.45 1.03 16.51
N LYS A 84 -10.71 1.20 16.85
CA LYS A 84 -11.43 2.47 16.77
C LYS A 84 -12.28 2.63 18.04
N LEU A 85 -12.26 3.83 18.58
CA LEU A 85 -13.19 4.27 19.59
C LEU A 85 -13.90 5.52 19.07
N SER A 86 -15.22 5.56 19.15
CA SER A 86 -15.98 6.74 18.80
C SER A 86 -17.12 6.99 19.78
N ALA A 87 -17.48 8.25 19.90
CA ALA A 87 -18.61 8.66 20.70
C ALA A 87 -19.34 9.82 20.04
N ARG A 88 -20.64 9.87 20.26
CA ARG A 88 -21.51 10.97 19.91
C ARG A 88 -22.34 11.31 21.15
N TYR A 89 -22.36 12.61 21.47
CA TYR A 89 -23.18 13.13 22.55
C TYR A 89 -24.18 14.16 22.02
N ASP A 90 -25.47 13.87 22.19
CA ASP A 90 -26.57 14.74 21.81
C ASP A 90 -26.90 15.66 23.01
N PHE A 91 -26.39 16.89 23.01
CA PHE A 91 -26.68 17.89 24.05
C PHE A 91 -28.14 18.31 24.05
N THR A 92 -28.68 18.43 22.84
CA THR A 92 -30.09 18.76 22.60
C THR A 92 -30.58 17.99 21.37
N LYS A 93 -31.88 18.08 21.08
CA LYS A 93 -32.45 17.51 19.83
C LYS A 93 -31.87 18.15 18.56
N THR A 94 -31.27 19.33 18.69
CA THR A 94 -30.76 20.12 17.57
C THR A 94 -29.24 20.19 17.51
N PHE A 95 -28.52 19.82 18.58
CA PHE A 95 -27.08 19.94 18.66
C PHE A 95 -26.41 18.70 19.24
N ALA A 96 -25.42 18.18 18.52
CA ALA A 96 -24.60 17.05 18.93
C ALA A 96 -23.11 17.29 18.65
N LEU A 97 -22.24 16.70 19.47
CA LEU A 97 -20.82 16.54 19.19
C LEU A 97 -20.51 15.06 18.95
N ARG A 98 -19.57 14.82 18.07
CA ARG A 98 -19.02 13.48 17.82
C ARG A 98 -17.51 13.52 17.76
N GLY A 99 -16.88 12.44 18.20
CA GLY A 99 -15.42 12.29 18.09
C GLY A 99 -15.04 10.85 17.88
N ALA A 100 -13.90 10.64 17.26
CA ALA A 100 -13.34 9.32 17.10
C ALA A 100 -11.82 9.37 17.15
N VAL A 101 -11.24 8.27 17.65
CA VAL A 101 -9.83 7.96 17.55
C VAL A 101 -9.70 6.55 16.98
N GLN A 102 -8.79 6.38 16.03
CA GLN A 102 -8.51 5.09 15.43
C GLN A 102 -7.05 4.95 15.06
N ASN A 103 -6.54 3.76 15.17
CA ASN A 103 -5.29 3.40 14.53
C ASN A 103 -5.57 2.52 13.32
N GLY A 104 -4.77 2.70 12.28
CA GLY A 104 -4.82 1.91 11.07
C GLY A 104 -3.43 1.43 10.67
N PHE A 105 -3.39 0.51 9.73
CA PHE A 105 -2.16 0.09 9.12
C PHE A 105 -2.37 -0.19 7.62
N ARG A 106 -1.29 -0.18 6.89
CA ARG A 106 -1.24 -0.61 5.49
C ARG A 106 -0.09 -1.58 5.30
N ALA A 107 -0.44 -2.80 4.90
CA ALA A 107 0.56 -3.78 4.52
C ALA A 107 1.31 -3.35 3.25
N PRO A 108 2.63 -3.56 3.16
CA PRO A 108 3.35 -3.43 1.90
C PRO A 108 2.73 -4.36 0.86
N SER A 109 2.51 -3.88 -0.36
CA SER A 109 2.02 -4.76 -1.41
C SER A 109 3.08 -5.80 -1.80
N LEU A 110 2.65 -6.94 -2.33
CA LEU A 110 3.58 -7.95 -2.86
C LEU A 110 4.41 -7.38 -4.00
N GLN A 111 3.86 -6.49 -4.80
CA GLN A 111 4.59 -5.77 -5.83
C GLN A 111 5.72 -4.92 -5.24
N GLN A 112 5.46 -4.12 -4.21
CA GLN A 112 6.50 -3.31 -3.55
C GLN A 112 7.64 -4.15 -3.00
N GLN A 113 7.33 -5.37 -2.54
CA GLN A 113 8.32 -6.27 -1.95
C GLN A 113 9.14 -7.04 -2.99
N ASN A 114 8.59 -7.30 -4.18
CA ASN A 114 9.17 -8.23 -5.14
C ASN A 114 9.48 -7.63 -6.51
N PHE A 115 9.06 -6.38 -6.76
CA PHE A 115 9.30 -5.73 -8.04
C PHE A 115 10.78 -5.43 -8.25
N THR A 116 11.28 -5.78 -9.43
CA THR A 116 12.61 -5.40 -9.91
C THR A 116 12.52 -5.05 -11.39
N SER A 117 13.27 -4.05 -11.81
CA SER A 117 13.38 -3.67 -13.21
C SER A 117 14.72 -3.00 -13.48
N THR A 118 15.13 -3.01 -14.75
CA THR A 118 16.32 -2.31 -15.21
C THR A 118 15.93 -1.36 -16.32
N SER A 119 16.37 -0.13 -16.23
CA SER A 119 16.20 0.88 -17.27
C SER A 119 17.55 1.45 -17.70
N THR A 120 17.64 1.92 -18.95
CA THR A 120 18.85 2.57 -19.45
C THR A 120 18.68 4.08 -19.39
N ASN A 121 19.53 4.75 -18.64
CA ASN A 121 19.58 6.20 -18.56
C ASN A 121 20.87 6.73 -19.19
N PHE A 122 20.76 7.81 -19.95
CA PHE A 122 21.93 8.47 -20.53
C PHE A 122 22.40 9.59 -19.62
N ILE A 123 23.64 9.48 -19.14
CA ILE A 123 24.30 10.52 -18.34
C ILE A 123 25.45 11.08 -19.18
N ASN A 124 25.37 12.34 -19.55
CA ASN A 124 26.32 13.00 -20.45
C ASN A 124 26.53 12.22 -21.80
N GLY A 125 25.44 11.64 -22.32
CA GLY A 125 25.49 10.88 -23.57
C GLY A 125 25.99 9.43 -23.44
N VAL A 126 26.39 9.00 -22.24
CA VAL A 126 26.82 7.62 -21.95
C VAL A 126 25.64 6.83 -21.36
N PRO A 127 25.29 5.65 -21.93
CA PRO A 127 24.21 4.82 -21.38
C PRO A 127 24.66 4.11 -20.10
N PHE A 128 23.82 4.20 -19.07
CA PHE A 128 23.97 3.48 -17.82
C PHE A 128 22.74 2.61 -17.56
N GLU A 129 22.93 1.37 -17.18
CA GLU A 129 21.86 0.52 -16.70
C GLU A 129 21.61 0.80 -15.21
N ILE A 130 20.40 1.28 -14.91
CA ILE A 130 19.95 1.56 -13.54
C ILE A 130 18.94 0.49 -13.15
N THR A 131 19.26 -0.27 -12.11
CA THR A 131 18.40 -1.34 -11.63
C THR A 131 17.68 -0.92 -10.34
N THR A 132 16.35 -1.09 -10.35
CA THR A 132 15.54 -1.07 -9.15
C THR A 132 15.56 -2.45 -8.53
N PHE A 133 16.13 -2.56 -7.34
CA PHE A 133 16.24 -3.82 -6.60
C PHE A 133 15.07 -3.98 -5.64
N LYS A 134 14.63 -5.22 -5.43
CA LYS A 134 13.74 -5.53 -4.31
C LYS A 134 14.46 -5.28 -2.97
N PRO A 135 13.76 -4.91 -1.90
CA PRO A 135 14.39 -4.56 -0.61
C PRO A 135 15.25 -5.66 0.03
N THR A 136 14.99 -6.92 -0.35
CA THR A 136 15.71 -8.10 0.16
C THR A 136 16.87 -8.54 -0.73
N ASP A 137 17.12 -7.83 -1.83
CA ASP A 137 18.25 -8.12 -2.70
C ASP A 137 19.58 -7.89 -1.96
N PRO A 138 20.59 -8.78 -2.11
CA PRO A 138 21.87 -8.62 -1.45
C PRO A 138 22.55 -7.27 -1.74
N VAL A 139 22.44 -6.76 -2.96
CA VAL A 139 22.99 -5.45 -3.34
C VAL A 139 22.27 -4.32 -2.61
N ALA A 140 20.93 -4.36 -2.60
CA ALA A 140 20.12 -3.37 -1.89
C ALA A 140 20.43 -3.38 -0.39
N VAL A 141 20.54 -4.56 0.23
CA VAL A 141 20.87 -4.73 1.65
C VAL A 141 22.28 -4.17 1.95
N ALA A 142 23.26 -4.43 1.10
CA ALA A 142 24.61 -3.87 1.24
C ALA A 142 24.61 -2.34 1.14
N LEU A 143 23.67 -1.75 0.39
CA LEU A 143 23.46 -0.31 0.29
C LEU A 143 22.57 0.27 1.40
N GLY A 144 22.13 -0.54 2.37
CA GLY A 144 21.38 -0.11 3.54
C GLY A 144 19.87 -0.30 3.45
N ALA A 145 19.36 -1.01 2.44
CA ALA A 145 17.94 -1.34 2.37
C ALA A 145 17.52 -2.22 3.56
N LYS A 146 16.29 -2.02 4.00
CA LYS A 146 15.68 -2.80 5.09
C LYS A 146 14.40 -3.45 4.58
N PRO A 147 14.02 -4.61 5.14
CA PRO A 147 12.73 -5.20 4.85
C PRO A 147 11.59 -4.20 5.07
N LEU A 148 10.62 -4.20 4.17
CA LEU A 148 9.45 -3.34 4.29
C LEU A 148 8.66 -3.70 5.55
N LYS A 149 8.09 -2.68 6.18
CA LYS A 149 7.22 -2.83 7.35
C LYS A 149 5.85 -2.26 7.02
N ALA A 150 4.84 -2.72 7.73
CA ALA A 150 3.52 -2.12 7.66
C ALA A 150 3.59 -0.63 8.07
N GLU A 151 3.00 0.21 7.25
CA GLU A 151 2.76 1.61 7.60
C GLU A 151 1.70 1.65 8.70
N LYS A 152 1.87 2.55 9.66
CA LYS A 152 0.92 2.74 10.76
C LYS A 152 0.42 4.17 10.76
N SER A 153 -0.87 4.33 11.03
CA SER A 153 -1.50 5.63 11.18
C SER A 153 -2.29 5.71 12.49
N THR A 154 -2.40 6.91 13.03
CA THR A 154 -3.34 7.23 14.11
C THR A 154 -4.13 8.45 13.65
N ASN A 155 -5.45 8.32 13.66
CA ASN A 155 -6.34 9.32 13.14
C ASN A 155 -7.28 9.79 14.27
N PHE A 156 -7.55 11.07 14.31
CA PHE A 156 -8.48 11.71 15.23
C PHE A 156 -9.50 12.48 14.42
N SER A 157 -10.74 12.45 14.83
CA SER A 157 -11.77 13.33 14.29
C SER A 157 -12.63 13.90 15.40
N LEU A 158 -13.05 15.15 15.22
CA LEU A 158 -14.01 15.84 16.05
C LEU A 158 -15.00 16.58 15.16
N GLY A 159 -16.28 16.42 15.39
CA GLY A 159 -17.31 17.04 14.60
C GLY A 159 -18.47 17.56 15.44
N ALA A 160 -19.10 18.61 14.96
CA ALA A 160 -20.33 19.18 15.50
C ALA A 160 -21.44 19.04 14.46
N VAL A 161 -22.63 18.67 14.92
CA VAL A 161 -23.84 18.54 14.09
C VAL A 161 -24.91 19.46 14.66
N MET A 162 -25.44 20.32 13.82
CA MET A 162 -26.58 21.19 14.15
C MET A 162 -27.73 20.91 13.19
N ARG A 163 -28.91 20.63 13.74
CA ARG A 163 -30.13 20.40 12.99
C ARG A 163 -31.06 21.58 13.16
N LEU A 164 -31.32 22.28 12.07
CA LEU A 164 -32.23 23.43 11.96
C LEU A 164 -33.20 23.11 10.83
N ASP A 165 -34.32 22.49 11.16
CA ASP A 165 -35.28 22.02 10.14
C ASP A 165 -35.66 23.12 9.15
N PRO A 166 -35.51 22.88 7.81
CA PRO A 166 -35.08 21.65 7.14
C PRO A 166 -33.58 21.48 6.95
N LEU A 167 -32.73 22.35 7.51
CA LEU A 167 -31.29 22.39 7.32
C LEU A 167 -30.54 21.55 8.38
N THR A 168 -29.59 20.74 7.92
CA THR A 168 -28.57 20.11 8.81
C THR A 168 -27.19 20.63 8.45
N LEU A 169 -26.50 21.21 9.40
CA LEU A 169 -25.13 21.68 9.28
C LEU A 169 -24.21 20.71 10.03
N THR A 170 -23.14 20.28 9.36
CA THR A 170 -22.07 19.46 9.96
C THR A 170 -20.72 20.12 9.72
N VAL A 171 -19.94 20.27 10.78
CA VAL A 171 -18.55 20.73 10.72
C VAL A 171 -17.69 19.64 11.31
N GLU A 172 -16.60 19.27 10.62
CA GLU A 172 -15.69 18.21 11.06
C GLU A 172 -14.24 18.63 10.87
N ILE A 173 -13.41 18.34 11.85
CA ILE A 173 -11.95 18.47 11.81
C ILE A 173 -11.37 17.08 12.09
N GLY A 174 -10.44 16.66 11.27
CA GLY A 174 -9.74 15.38 11.43
C GLY A 174 -8.27 15.47 10.97
N ARG A 175 -7.47 14.59 11.51
CA ARG A 175 -6.08 14.37 11.09
C ARG A 175 -5.78 12.87 11.10
#